data_5620429007906f65deee89e0e312e81e
#
_entry.id   5620429007906f65deee89e0e312e81e
#
_cell.length_a   1.000
_cell.length_b   1.000
_cell.length_c   1.000
_cell.angle_alpha   90.00
_cell.angle_beta   90.00
_cell.angle_gamma   90.00
#
_symmetry.space_group_name_H-M   'P 1'
#
loop_
_entity.id
_entity.type
_entity.pdbx_description
1 polymer ?
#
loop_
_entity_poly.entity_id
_entity_poly.type
_entity_poly.pdbx_seq_one_letter_code
_entity_poly.pdbx_strand_id
1 'polypeptide(L)'
;MPQIQLPFFPEGVTHITSLLAFCVEDGRVTYFNGNMPVFIHDKDDTATFRMITAQFCVNGNAKQAEVARVFGIPKVTVKRAVKRYREEGPKGFYALRKARGAAVLTPGVMAEAQRLLDEGLETADVARRLELKPDTLSKAVRAGRLRKPSKKKT
;
A
#
# COMPACT_ATOMS: atom_id res chain seq x y z
N MET A 1 -27.82 -46.65 -6.82
CA MET A 1 -26.70 -46.35 -7.72
C MET A 1 -25.74 -45.40 -7.00
N PRO A 2 -24.45 -45.68 -6.88
CA PRO A 2 -23.53 -44.72 -6.31
C PRO A 2 -23.43 -43.51 -7.24
N GLN A 3 -23.77 -42.34 -6.71
CA GLN A 3 -23.62 -41.07 -7.43
C GLN A 3 -22.13 -40.75 -7.49
N ILE A 4 -21.56 -40.75 -8.67
CA ILE A 4 -20.17 -40.28 -8.89
C ILE A 4 -20.22 -38.77 -8.68
N GLN A 5 -19.67 -38.31 -7.58
CA GLN A 5 -19.42 -36.87 -7.40
C GLN A 5 -18.29 -36.47 -8.35
N LEU A 6 -18.63 -35.71 -9.37
CA LEU A 6 -17.62 -35.05 -10.21
C LEU A 6 -16.78 -34.13 -9.33
N PRO A 7 -15.45 -34.06 -9.53
CA PRO A 7 -14.62 -33.12 -8.82
C PRO A 7 -15.15 -31.72 -9.06
N PHE A 8 -15.49 -31.01 -7.97
CA PHE A 8 -16.07 -29.68 -8.03
C PHE A 8 -15.03 -28.60 -8.39
N PHE A 9 -13.76 -28.91 -8.17
CA PHE A 9 -12.63 -28.07 -8.49
C PHE A 9 -11.62 -28.79 -9.38
N PRO A 10 -10.80 -28.05 -10.15
CA PRO A 10 -9.63 -28.60 -10.82
C PRO A 10 -8.65 -29.23 -9.81
N GLU A 11 -7.79 -30.12 -10.27
CA GLU A 11 -6.71 -30.68 -9.43
C GLU A 11 -5.67 -29.60 -9.09
N GLY A 12 -5.01 -29.74 -7.93
CA GLY A 12 -3.90 -28.86 -7.54
C GLY A 12 -4.30 -27.48 -7.01
N VAL A 13 -5.58 -27.26 -6.71
CA VAL A 13 -6.05 -25.97 -6.17
C VAL A 13 -5.96 -25.91 -4.64
N THR A 14 -5.77 -24.72 -4.13
CA THR A 14 -5.88 -24.40 -2.70
C THR A 14 -7.26 -23.81 -2.40
N HIS A 15 -7.96 -24.40 -1.45
CA HIS A 15 -9.30 -23.96 -1.09
C HIS A 15 -9.28 -22.72 -0.17
N ILE A 16 -10.06 -21.71 -0.53
CA ILE A 16 -10.36 -20.55 0.32
C ILE A 16 -11.63 -20.83 1.13
N THR A 17 -12.66 -21.30 0.42
CA THR A 17 -13.96 -21.76 0.97
C THR A 17 -14.37 -23.05 0.28
N SER A 18 -15.56 -23.57 0.60
CA SER A 18 -16.13 -24.71 -0.12
C SER A 18 -16.46 -24.44 -1.60
N LEU A 19 -16.60 -23.17 -1.98
CA LEU A 19 -16.96 -22.73 -3.34
C LEU A 19 -15.85 -21.98 -4.06
N LEU A 20 -14.85 -21.52 -3.33
CA LEU A 20 -13.79 -20.66 -3.85
C LEU A 20 -12.41 -21.29 -3.61
N ALA A 21 -11.63 -21.39 -4.66
CA ALA A 21 -10.26 -21.91 -4.62
C ALA A 21 -9.34 -21.10 -5.55
N PHE A 22 -8.04 -21.33 -5.44
CA PHE A 22 -7.06 -20.75 -6.35
C PHE A 22 -5.92 -21.72 -6.63
N CYS A 23 -5.25 -21.53 -7.74
CA CYS A 23 -3.95 -22.13 -8.05
C CYS A 23 -2.94 -21.07 -8.46
N VAL A 24 -1.66 -21.42 -8.35
CA VAL A 24 -0.54 -20.58 -8.80
C VAL A 24 0.25 -21.37 -9.81
N GLU A 25 0.20 -20.97 -11.07
CA GLU A 25 0.92 -21.60 -12.18
C GLU A 25 1.59 -20.53 -13.04
N ASP A 26 2.79 -20.77 -13.47
CA ASP A 26 3.57 -19.89 -14.38
C ASP A 26 3.59 -18.41 -13.94
N GLY A 27 3.68 -18.15 -12.62
CA GLY A 27 3.71 -16.81 -12.08
C GLY A 27 2.35 -16.09 -12.07
N ARG A 28 1.26 -16.80 -12.39
CA ARG A 28 -0.11 -16.29 -12.35
C ARG A 28 -0.93 -16.96 -11.26
N VAL A 29 -1.83 -16.21 -10.69
CA VAL A 29 -2.80 -16.69 -9.72
C VAL A 29 -4.17 -16.74 -10.40
N THR A 30 -4.75 -17.92 -10.48
CA THR A 30 -6.09 -18.13 -11.04
C THR A 30 -7.03 -18.50 -9.90
N TYR A 31 -8.15 -17.81 -9.81
CA TYR A 31 -9.23 -18.09 -8.86
C TYR A 31 -10.37 -18.84 -9.52
N PHE A 32 -10.94 -19.77 -8.80
CA PHE A 32 -12.02 -20.61 -9.26
C PHE A 32 -13.24 -20.50 -8.34
N ASN A 33 -14.40 -20.37 -8.93
CA ASN A 33 -15.68 -20.61 -8.27
C ASN A 33 -16.22 -21.97 -8.75
N GLY A 34 -16.11 -22.99 -7.91
CA GLY A 34 -16.26 -24.36 -8.37
C GLY A 34 -15.22 -24.69 -9.44
N ASN A 35 -15.66 -25.14 -10.60
CA ASN A 35 -14.78 -25.48 -11.72
C ASN A 35 -14.55 -24.31 -12.70
N MET A 36 -15.14 -23.15 -12.45
CA MET A 36 -15.05 -22.00 -13.35
C MET A 36 -13.94 -21.03 -12.90
N PRO A 37 -12.97 -20.69 -13.76
CA PRO A 37 -12.03 -19.61 -13.49
C PRO A 37 -12.77 -18.27 -13.51
N VAL A 38 -12.63 -17.47 -12.47
CA VAL A 38 -13.33 -16.19 -12.32
C VAL A 38 -12.40 -14.99 -12.39
N PHE A 39 -11.14 -15.14 -11.95
CA PHE A 39 -10.13 -14.09 -12.00
C PHE A 39 -8.74 -14.68 -12.22
N ILE A 40 -7.91 -13.91 -12.92
CA ILE A 40 -6.48 -14.21 -13.12
C ILE A 40 -5.69 -12.91 -12.93
N HIS A 41 -4.57 -13.00 -12.23
CA HIS A 41 -3.61 -11.89 -12.14
C HIS A 41 -2.18 -12.41 -11.97
N ASP A 42 -1.20 -11.56 -12.24
CA ASP A 42 0.19 -11.89 -12.00
C ASP A 42 0.49 -11.98 -10.50
N LYS A 43 1.32 -12.93 -10.09
CA LYS A 43 1.65 -13.17 -8.68
C LYS A 43 2.16 -11.91 -7.96
N ASP A 44 2.88 -11.05 -8.67
CA ASP A 44 3.47 -9.82 -8.13
C ASP A 44 2.50 -8.62 -8.14
N ASP A 45 1.34 -8.75 -8.78
CA ASP A 45 0.32 -7.70 -8.78
C ASP A 45 -0.47 -7.67 -7.47
N THR A 46 0.13 -7.04 -6.48
CA THR A 46 -0.46 -6.89 -5.14
C THR A 46 -1.70 -6.00 -5.12
N ALA A 47 -1.86 -5.08 -6.08
CA ALA A 47 -3.03 -4.21 -6.18
C ALA A 47 -4.25 -5.02 -6.58
N THR A 48 -4.14 -5.80 -7.65
CA THR A 48 -5.21 -6.70 -8.12
C THR A 48 -5.51 -7.79 -7.11
N PHE A 49 -4.50 -8.38 -6.48
CA PHE A 49 -4.70 -9.34 -5.39
C PHE A 49 -5.57 -8.77 -4.27
N ARG A 50 -5.26 -7.57 -3.80
CA ARG A 50 -6.04 -6.89 -2.73
C ARG A 50 -7.45 -6.54 -3.17
N MET A 51 -7.61 -6.13 -4.42
CA MET A 51 -8.90 -5.80 -4.99
C MET A 51 -9.79 -7.06 -5.08
N ILE A 52 -9.29 -8.15 -5.65
CA ILE A 52 -10.04 -9.41 -5.82
C ILE A 52 -10.41 -10.01 -4.46
N THR A 53 -9.48 -10.10 -3.52
CA THR A 53 -9.76 -10.65 -2.19
C THR A 53 -10.75 -9.79 -1.41
N ALA A 54 -10.70 -8.47 -1.55
CA ALA A 54 -11.71 -7.58 -0.98
C ALA A 54 -13.09 -7.78 -1.63
N GLN A 55 -13.15 -7.95 -2.94
CA GLN A 55 -14.38 -8.23 -3.66
C GLN A 55 -15.05 -9.53 -3.20
N PHE A 56 -14.29 -10.60 -3.02
CA PHE A 56 -14.81 -11.85 -2.46
C PHE A 56 -15.44 -11.66 -1.08
N CYS A 57 -14.83 -10.83 -0.24
CA CYS A 57 -15.39 -10.53 1.08
C CYS A 57 -16.64 -9.67 1.01
N VAL A 58 -16.69 -8.68 0.12
CA VAL A 58 -17.84 -7.78 -0.05
C VAL A 58 -19.03 -8.52 -0.64
N ASN A 59 -18.78 -9.41 -1.60
CA ASN A 59 -19.81 -10.22 -2.24
C ASN A 59 -20.29 -11.41 -1.38
N GLY A 60 -19.66 -11.64 -0.22
CA GLY A 60 -20.01 -12.75 0.67
C GLY A 60 -19.47 -14.12 0.23
N ASN A 61 -18.58 -14.17 -0.77
CA ASN A 61 -17.97 -15.42 -1.24
C ASN A 61 -16.94 -15.98 -0.23
N ALA A 62 -16.30 -15.12 0.56
CA ALA A 62 -15.35 -15.51 1.59
C ALA A 62 -15.43 -14.58 2.79
N LYS A 63 -15.11 -15.10 3.99
CA LYS A 63 -14.93 -14.29 5.19
C LYS A 63 -13.53 -13.71 5.25
N GLN A 64 -13.39 -12.51 5.81
CA GLN A 64 -12.07 -11.87 5.99
C GLN A 64 -11.05 -12.76 6.73
N ALA A 65 -11.53 -13.57 7.68
CA ALA A 65 -10.70 -14.51 8.41
C ALA A 65 -10.19 -15.67 7.54
N GLU A 66 -10.99 -16.13 6.60
CA GLU A 66 -10.61 -17.19 5.65
C GLU A 66 -9.55 -16.70 4.68
N VAL A 67 -9.72 -15.50 4.12
CA VAL A 67 -8.72 -14.85 3.27
C VAL A 67 -7.41 -14.63 4.03
N ALA A 68 -7.47 -14.08 5.25
CA ALA A 68 -6.29 -13.85 6.06
C ALA A 68 -5.52 -15.15 6.35
N ARG A 69 -6.23 -16.23 6.69
CA ARG A 69 -5.65 -17.53 7.00
C ARG A 69 -5.00 -18.18 5.79
N VAL A 70 -5.71 -18.24 4.67
CA VAL A 70 -5.26 -18.98 3.48
C VAL A 70 -4.05 -18.31 2.82
N PHE A 71 -4.04 -16.97 2.76
CA PHE A 71 -2.94 -16.21 2.17
C PHE A 71 -1.85 -15.81 3.17
N GLY A 72 -1.99 -16.15 4.45
CA GLY A 72 -1.00 -15.81 5.47
C GLY A 72 -0.83 -14.31 5.70
N ILE A 73 -1.88 -13.50 5.46
CA ILE A 73 -1.83 -12.04 5.60
C ILE A 73 -2.55 -11.57 6.87
N PRO A 74 -2.12 -10.47 7.50
CA PRO A 74 -2.77 -9.94 8.69
C PRO A 74 -4.23 -9.57 8.42
N LYS A 75 -5.13 -9.91 9.34
CA LYS A 75 -6.57 -9.55 9.26
C LYS A 75 -6.78 -8.05 9.04
N VAL A 76 -5.94 -7.20 9.62
CA VAL A 76 -6.01 -5.75 9.45
C VAL A 76 -5.79 -5.32 8.00
N THR A 77 -4.94 -6.04 7.26
CA THR A 77 -4.69 -5.77 5.84
C THR A 77 -5.93 -6.08 5.02
N VAL A 78 -6.58 -7.23 5.27
CA VAL A 78 -7.85 -7.62 4.62
C VAL A 78 -8.95 -6.61 4.95
N LYS A 79 -9.09 -6.24 6.24
CA LYS A 79 -10.09 -5.25 6.68
C LYS A 79 -9.92 -3.89 5.99
N ARG A 80 -8.67 -3.42 5.84
CA ARG A 80 -8.38 -2.16 5.12
C ARG A 80 -8.70 -2.26 3.63
N ALA A 81 -8.43 -3.39 3.00
CA ALA A 81 -8.78 -3.63 1.60
C ALA A 81 -10.30 -3.65 1.40
N VAL A 82 -11.04 -4.36 2.25
CA VAL A 82 -12.51 -4.40 2.22
C VAL A 82 -13.10 -3.00 2.42
N LYS A 83 -12.58 -2.23 3.39
CA LYS A 83 -13.02 -0.84 3.60
C LYS A 83 -12.80 0.00 2.34
N ARG A 84 -11.60 -0.06 1.74
CA ARG A 84 -11.28 0.67 0.50
C ARG A 84 -12.20 0.27 -0.65
N TYR A 85 -12.47 -1.03 -0.82
CA TYR A 85 -13.37 -1.51 -1.86
C TYR A 85 -14.78 -0.94 -1.70
N ARG A 86 -15.29 -0.84 -0.47
CA ARG A 86 -16.61 -0.26 -0.18
C ARG A 86 -16.67 1.25 -0.41
N GLU A 87 -15.60 1.97 -0.12
CA GLU A 87 -15.54 3.44 -0.22
C GLU A 87 -15.19 3.93 -1.62
N GLU A 88 -14.25 3.28 -2.29
CA GLU A 88 -13.65 3.75 -3.55
C GLU A 88 -13.91 2.81 -4.73
N GLY A 89 -14.44 1.61 -4.47
CA GLY A 89 -14.61 0.56 -5.47
C GLY A 89 -13.27 0.00 -5.97
N PRO A 90 -13.29 -0.77 -7.09
CA PRO A 90 -12.09 -1.35 -7.68
C PRO A 90 -11.03 -0.31 -8.07
N LYS A 91 -11.44 0.87 -8.51
CA LYS A 91 -10.54 1.96 -8.94
C LYS A 91 -9.60 2.43 -7.83
N GLY A 92 -10.03 2.36 -6.57
CA GLY A 92 -9.23 2.78 -5.42
C GLY A 92 -7.91 2.03 -5.29
N PHE A 93 -7.82 0.79 -5.77
CA PHE A 93 -6.61 -0.03 -5.67
C PHE A 93 -5.52 0.35 -6.66
N TYR A 94 -5.90 0.96 -7.79
CA TYR A 94 -5.00 1.35 -8.89
C TYR A 94 -4.69 2.85 -8.89
N ALA A 95 -5.33 3.64 -8.02
CA ALA A 95 -5.04 5.06 -7.89
C ALA A 95 -3.59 5.25 -7.44
N LEU A 96 -2.86 6.11 -8.15
CA LEU A 96 -1.53 6.53 -7.74
C LEU A 96 -1.63 7.11 -6.33
N ARG A 97 -0.85 6.56 -5.40
CA ARG A 97 -0.74 7.13 -4.05
C ARG A 97 -0.19 8.54 -4.20
N LYS A 98 -0.99 9.53 -3.86
CA LYS A 98 -0.48 10.89 -3.66
C LYS A 98 0.68 10.77 -2.67
N ALA A 99 1.88 11.09 -3.11
CA ALA A 99 3.00 11.20 -2.21
C ALA A 99 2.55 12.09 -1.05
N ARG A 100 2.79 11.65 0.18
CA ARG A 100 2.55 12.51 1.34
C ARG A 100 3.46 13.71 1.14
N GLY A 101 2.89 14.83 0.70
CA GLY A 101 3.60 16.10 0.68
C GLY A 101 4.17 16.35 2.07
N ALA A 102 5.31 16.98 2.16
CA ALA A 102 5.90 17.35 3.44
C ALA A 102 4.91 18.27 4.16
N ALA A 103 4.21 17.74 5.18
CA ALA A 103 3.17 18.47 5.91
C ALA A 103 3.72 19.74 6.60
N VAL A 104 5.03 19.78 6.84
CA VAL A 104 5.71 20.85 7.58
C VAL A 104 6.69 21.63 6.70
N LEU A 105 7.46 20.93 5.84
CA LEU A 105 8.40 21.56 4.92
C LEU A 105 7.73 21.77 3.55
N THR A 106 6.82 22.73 3.47
CA THR A 106 6.23 23.16 2.22
C THR A 106 7.29 23.87 1.35
N PRO A 107 7.10 23.98 0.02
CA PRO A 107 8.05 24.72 -0.83
C PRO A 107 8.32 26.14 -0.35
N GLY A 108 7.30 26.85 0.16
CA GLY A 108 7.43 28.20 0.72
C GLY A 108 8.28 28.23 1.98
N VAL A 109 8.05 27.31 2.92
CA VAL A 109 8.84 27.17 4.15
C VAL A 109 10.29 26.77 3.83
N MET A 110 10.52 25.94 2.82
CA MET A 110 11.87 25.58 2.39
C MET A 110 12.62 26.77 1.77
N ALA A 111 11.95 27.59 0.95
CA ALA A 111 12.55 28.79 0.37
C ALA A 111 12.93 29.80 1.45
N GLU A 112 12.06 30.03 2.42
CA GLU A 112 12.33 30.93 3.55
C GLU A 112 13.43 30.39 4.46
N ALA A 113 13.44 29.07 4.75
CA ALA A 113 14.51 28.44 5.50
C ALA A 113 15.86 28.57 4.78
N GLN A 114 15.90 28.41 3.46
CA GLN A 114 17.13 28.59 2.68
C GLN A 114 17.61 30.04 2.73
N ARG A 115 16.71 30.99 2.58
CA ARG A 115 17.03 32.42 2.68
C ARG A 115 17.69 32.76 4.03
N LEU A 116 17.10 32.31 5.13
CA LEU A 116 17.63 32.56 6.47
C LEU A 116 19.00 31.87 6.71
N LEU A 117 19.20 30.69 6.13
CA LEU A 117 20.50 30.02 6.17
C LEU A 117 21.55 30.77 5.36
N ASP A 118 21.18 31.32 4.20
CA ASP A 118 22.08 32.10 3.33
C ASP A 118 22.44 33.45 3.98
N GLU A 119 21.56 34.02 4.81
CA GLU A 119 21.83 35.19 5.66
C GLU A 119 22.81 34.86 6.82
N GLY A 120 23.19 33.58 7.00
CA GLY A 120 24.19 33.16 8.00
C GLY A 120 23.62 32.72 9.34
N LEU A 121 22.27 32.56 9.45
CA LEU A 121 21.67 32.04 10.67
C LEU A 121 21.99 30.56 10.86
N GLU A 122 22.18 30.15 12.10
CA GLU A 122 22.35 28.72 12.45
C GLU A 122 21.02 27.95 12.30
N THR A 123 21.12 26.67 11.96
CA THR A 123 19.96 25.79 11.72
C THR A 123 18.96 25.78 12.88
N ALA A 124 19.46 25.91 14.12
CA ALA A 124 18.63 25.97 15.31
C ALA A 124 17.82 27.26 15.42
N ASP A 125 18.40 28.39 15.03
CA ASP A 125 17.74 29.71 15.06
C ASP A 125 16.71 29.80 13.94
N VAL A 126 17.02 29.29 12.75
CA VAL A 126 16.07 29.17 11.64
C VAL A 126 14.88 28.30 12.04
N ALA A 127 15.13 27.16 12.71
CA ALA A 127 14.06 26.30 13.20
C ALA A 127 13.13 27.03 14.18
N ARG A 128 13.72 27.78 15.13
CA ARG A 128 12.97 28.57 16.11
C ARG A 128 12.14 29.67 15.44
N ARG A 129 12.71 30.35 14.45
CA ARG A 129 12.05 31.46 13.75
C ARG A 129 10.88 31.01 12.86
N LEU A 130 10.99 29.80 12.30
CA LEU A 130 9.94 29.19 11.48
C LEU A 130 9.00 28.24 12.27
N GLU A 131 9.14 28.24 13.60
CA GLU A 131 8.37 27.35 14.50
C GLU A 131 8.46 25.85 14.14
N LEU A 132 9.64 25.45 13.65
CA LEU A 132 9.92 24.08 13.23
C LEU A 132 10.71 23.33 14.30
N LYS A 133 10.58 22.02 14.30
CA LYS A 133 11.48 21.18 15.11
C LYS A 133 12.89 21.22 14.52
N PRO A 134 13.95 21.48 15.34
CA PRO A 134 15.35 21.54 14.86
C PRO A 134 15.75 20.31 14.05
N ASP A 135 15.31 19.13 14.47
CA ASP A 135 15.53 17.86 13.77
C ASP A 135 14.99 17.84 12.33
N THR A 136 13.88 18.53 12.08
CA THR A 136 13.25 18.57 10.75
C THR A 136 14.15 19.32 9.76
N LEU A 137 14.71 20.45 10.16
CA LEU A 137 15.67 21.22 9.34
C LEU A 137 17.01 20.49 9.21
N SER A 138 17.53 19.92 10.29
CA SER A 138 18.77 19.14 10.25
C SER A 138 18.70 17.96 9.30
N LYS A 139 17.56 17.25 9.26
CA LYS A 139 17.31 16.18 8.30
C LYS A 139 17.20 16.70 6.86
N ALA A 140 16.60 17.87 6.64
CA ALA A 140 16.51 18.48 5.32
C ALA A 140 17.88 18.92 4.78
N VAL A 141 18.74 19.45 5.64
CA VAL A 141 20.13 19.79 5.29
C VAL A 141 20.93 18.51 4.97
N ARG A 142 20.83 17.49 5.85
CA ARG A 142 21.52 16.21 5.62
C ARG A 142 21.05 15.50 4.35
N ALA A 143 19.79 15.63 4.00
CA ALA A 143 19.21 15.09 2.76
C ALA A 143 19.51 15.93 1.51
N GLY A 144 20.30 17.00 1.63
CA GLY A 144 20.66 17.88 0.51
C GLY A 144 19.53 18.78 -0.02
N ARG A 145 18.39 18.84 0.68
CA ARG A 145 17.25 19.68 0.32
C ARG A 145 17.42 21.15 0.71
N LEU A 146 18.27 21.42 1.70
CA LEU A 146 18.71 22.74 2.14
C LEU A 146 20.22 22.75 2.17
N ARG A 147 20.83 23.88 1.80
CA ARG A 147 22.28 24.08 1.81
C ARG A 147 22.67 24.90 3.03
N LYS A 148 23.68 24.45 3.76
CA LYS A 148 24.30 25.24 4.81
C LYS A 148 25.41 26.08 4.18
N PRO A 149 25.46 27.41 4.36
CA PRO A 149 26.55 28.19 3.83
C PRO A 149 27.88 27.70 4.41
N SER A 150 28.87 27.54 3.57
CA SER A 150 30.22 27.20 4.01
C SER A 150 30.75 28.36 4.87
N LYS A 151 31.14 28.09 6.11
CA LYS A 151 31.81 29.09 6.93
C LYS A 151 33.05 29.56 6.16
N LYS A 152 33.06 30.79 5.66
CA LYS A 152 34.29 31.41 5.20
C LYS A 152 35.22 31.42 6.42
N LYS A 153 36.32 30.68 6.38
CA LYS A 153 37.44 30.86 7.31
C LYS A 153 37.96 32.26 7.09
N THR A 154 37.76 33.13 8.08
CA THR A 154 38.50 34.39 8.23
C THR A 154 39.85 34.06 8.77
#